data_3f69b97e6476c96ea66d4b1f19a923cb
#
_entry.id   3f69b97e6476c96ea66d4b1f19a923cb
#
_cell.length_a   1.000
_cell.length_b   1.000
_cell.length_c   1.000
_cell.angle_alpha   90.00
_cell.angle_beta   90.00
_cell.angle_gamma   90.00
#
_symmetry.space_group_name_H-M   'P 1'
#
loop_
_entity.id
_entity.type
_entity.pdbx_description
1 polymer ?
#
loop_
_entity_poly.entity_id
_entity_poly.type
_entity_poly.pdbx_seq_one_letter_code
_entity_poly.pdbx_strand_id
1 'polypeptide(L)'
;MNSLAFPRYSSPVTRSSSSSPTSPPPVLSAHIKVPPISRRAASRHLRVAKNLSRTVAMAAVAPASSAKEVLPPSLTSSSEPPPLFDGTTRLYVAYHCPYAQRTWITRNYKGLQDKIKIVGIDLADRPAWYKEKVYPENKVPSLEHNNQVKGESLDLVKYIDTNFEGVALLPDDSEKKQFAEELITYTDAFNQALYSSIVSKEDVSAEAVAALDKIEADLAKFNDGPFFLGQFSLVDIAYVPFIERFQIFFSDIKKYDITKGRPYLQKFIEVIQNDDK
;
A
#
# COMPACT_ATOMS: atom_id res chain seq x y z
N MET A 1 21.75 16.00 -22.15
CA MET A 1 20.37 16.45 -21.86
C MET A 1 19.43 15.39 -22.40
N ASN A 2 19.17 14.34 -21.65
CA ASN A 2 18.30 13.25 -22.06
C ASN A 2 16.91 13.51 -21.52
N SER A 3 15.95 13.69 -22.45
CA SER A 3 14.53 13.88 -22.18
C SER A 3 13.94 12.63 -21.55
N LEU A 4 13.47 12.75 -20.31
CA LEU A 4 12.63 11.76 -19.65
C LEU A 4 11.20 11.88 -20.21
N ALA A 5 10.89 11.12 -21.26
CA ALA A 5 9.56 11.03 -21.83
C ALA A 5 8.72 10.06 -21.00
N PHE A 6 7.68 10.57 -20.34
CA PHE A 6 6.64 9.75 -19.71
C PHE A 6 5.58 9.37 -20.74
N PRO A 7 5.09 8.11 -20.77
CA PRO A 7 4.01 7.73 -21.67
C PRO A 7 2.69 8.43 -21.28
N ARG A 8 2.07 9.10 -22.24
CA ARG A 8 0.71 9.64 -22.10
C ARG A 8 -0.30 8.51 -22.23
N TYR A 9 -1.07 8.28 -21.21
CA TYR A 9 -2.23 7.41 -21.24
C TYR A 9 -3.42 8.17 -21.82
N SER A 10 -3.91 7.73 -22.99
CA SER A 10 -5.17 8.21 -23.59
C SER A 10 -6.24 7.17 -23.30
N SER A 11 -7.19 7.51 -22.46
CA SER A 11 -8.40 6.70 -22.24
C SER A 11 -9.46 7.05 -23.29
N PRO A 12 -10.18 6.08 -23.86
CA PRO A 12 -11.30 6.36 -24.77
C PRO A 12 -12.54 6.78 -23.97
N VAL A 13 -13.09 7.94 -24.31
CA VAL A 13 -14.39 8.42 -23.82
C VAL A 13 -15.49 7.68 -24.59
N THR A 14 -16.22 6.80 -23.93
CA THR A 14 -17.50 6.28 -24.42
C THR A 14 -18.64 7.14 -23.90
N ARG A 15 -19.34 7.77 -24.84
CA ARG A 15 -20.62 8.46 -24.61
C ARG A 15 -21.71 7.40 -24.41
N SER A 16 -22.41 7.43 -23.29
CA SER A 16 -23.69 6.75 -23.13
C SER A 16 -24.81 7.73 -22.82
N SER A 17 -25.90 7.50 -23.50
CA SER A 17 -27.13 8.24 -23.59
C SER A 17 -27.97 8.21 -22.30
N SER A 18 -28.67 9.33 -22.08
CA SER A 18 -29.63 9.60 -21.03
C SER A 18 -30.87 8.68 -21.05
N SER A 19 -31.29 8.22 -19.86
CA SER A 19 -32.67 7.81 -19.60
C SER A 19 -33.08 8.25 -18.18
N SER A 20 -34.30 8.83 -18.12
CA SER A 20 -34.91 9.53 -16.99
C SER A 20 -35.36 8.59 -15.86
N PRO A 21 -35.59 9.12 -14.63
CA PRO A 21 -35.88 8.29 -13.46
C PRO A 21 -37.38 7.97 -13.33
N THR A 22 -37.68 6.70 -13.05
CA THR A 22 -39.00 6.23 -12.59
C THR A 22 -39.03 6.19 -11.07
N SER A 23 -40.14 6.63 -10.52
CA SER A 23 -40.47 6.78 -9.08
C SER A 23 -40.58 5.43 -8.36
N PRO A 24 -40.28 5.36 -7.03
CA PRO A 24 -40.47 4.15 -6.25
C PRO A 24 -41.91 3.97 -5.73
N PRO A 25 -42.37 2.72 -5.49
CA PRO A 25 -43.66 2.42 -4.92
C PRO A 25 -43.72 2.60 -3.39
N PRO A 26 -44.92 2.68 -2.79
CA PRO A 26 -45.11 3.06 -1.39
C PRO A 26 -44.83 1.93 -0.40
N VAL A 27 -44.26 2.31 0.76
CA VAL A 27 -43.94 1.42 1.87
C VAL A 27 -45.20 1.14 2.71
N LEU A 28 -45.56 -0.13 2.83
CA LEU A 28 -46.59 -0.59 3.79
C LEU A 28 -45.95 -0.75 5.18
N SER A 29 -46.48 0.01 6.15
CA SER A 29 -46.16 -0.07 7.57
C SER A 29 -46.95 -1.22 8.23
N ALA A 30 -46.22 -2.25 8.69
CA ALA A 30 -46.81 -3.32 9.52
C ALA A 30 -46.43 -3.09 10.99
N HIS A 31 -47.44 -2.76 11.83
CA HIS A 31 -47.30 -2.66 13.27
C HIS A 31 -47.28 -4.07 13.88
N ILE A 32 -46.16 -4.46 14.50
CA ILE A 32 -46.07 -5.67 15.34
C ILE A 32 -46.20 -5.24 16.80
N LYS A 33 -47.28 -5.72 17.46
CA LYS A 33 -47.50 -5.60 18.91
C LYS A 33 -46.66 -6.59 19.68
N VAL A 34 -45.88 -6.11 20.65
CA VAL A 34 -45.09 -6.95 21.61
C VAL A 34 -45.90 -7.03 22.91
N PRO A 35 -46.14 -8.25 23.48
CA PRO A 35 -46.80 -8.39 24.79
C PRO A 35 -45.82 -8.21 25.95
N PRO A 36 -46.29 -7.81 27.16
CA PRO A 36 -45.42 -7.55 28.31
C PRO A 36 -45.04 -8.83 29.06
N ILE A 37 -43.76 -8.93 29.41
CA ILE A 37 -43.23 -10.02 30.25
C ILE A 37 -43.29 -9.62 31.72
N SER A 38 -43.96 -10.44 32.50
CA SER A 38 -44.17 -10.29 33.94
C SER A 38 -42.90 -10.60 34.75
N ARG A 39 -42.64 -9.74 35.74
CA ARG A 39 -41.61 -9.98 36.77
C ARG A 39 -42.12 -11.02 37.76
N ARG A 40 -41.33 -12.10 37.98
CA ARG A 40 -41.35 -12.84 39.23
C ARG A 40 -39.93 -13.07 39.73
N ALA A 41 -39.69 -12.59 40.93
CA ALA A 41 -38.48 -12.81 41.70
C ALA A 41 -38.39 -14.23 42.22
N ALA A 42 -37.20 -14.83 42.20
CA ALA A 42 -36.83 -15.92 43.11
C ALA A 42 -35.33 -15.85 43.39
N SER A 43 -35.07 -15.81 44.67
CA SER A 43 -33.81 -15.72 45.41
C SER A 43 -33.04 -17.04 45.46
N ARG A 44 -31.72 -16.93 45.69
CA ARG A 44 -30.77 -17.88 46.27
C ARG A 44 -30.17 -18.96 45.34
N HIS A 45 -28.86 -18.91 45.06
CA HIS A 45 -27.80 -19.55 45.80
C HIS A 45 -26.42 -19.09 45.29
N LEU A 46 -25.62 -18.60 46.25
CA LEU A 46 -24.18 -18.38 46.09
C LEU A 46 -23.49 -19.72 45.80
N ARG A 47 -22.82 -19.84 44.65
CA ARG A 47 -21.70 -20.76 44.48
C ARG A 47 -20.56 -20.00 43.84
N VAL A 48 -19.49 -19.90 44.60
CA VAL A 48 -18.18 -19.41 44.20
C VAL A 48 -17.67 -20.27 43.05
N ALA A 49 -17.66 -19.76 41.85
CA ALA A 49 -16.93 -20.34 40.74
C ALA A 49 -15.65 -19.51 40.57
N LYS A 50 -14.50 -20.14 40.87
CA LYS A 50 -13.16 -19.58 40.64
C LYS A 50 -13.02 -19.17 39.17
N ASN A 51 -12.84 -17.88 38.93
CA ASN A 51 -12.40 -17.36 37.65
C ASN A 51 -11.05 -17.96 37.27
N LEU A 52 -11.02 -18.94 36.37
CA LEU A 52 -9.84 -19.18 35.56
C LEU A 52 -9.80 -18.10 34.50
N SER A 53 -9.06 -17.04 34.76
CA SER A 53 -8.56 -16.13 33.71
C SER A 53 -7.71 -16.97 32.77
N ARG A 54 -8.31 -17.34 31.64
CA ARG A 54 -7.58 -17.86 30.51
C ARG A 54 -6.92 -16.65 29.82
N THR A 55 -5.74 -16.30 30.29
CA THR A 55 -4.82 -15.42 29.56
C THR A 55 -4.50 -16.13 28.26
N VAL A 56 -5.12 -15.69 27.17
CA VAL A 56 -4.66 -16.04 25.85
C VAL A 56 -3.34 -15.27 25.69
N ALA A 57 -2.23 -15.98 25.93
CA ALA A 57 -0.93 -15.50 25.55
C ALA A 57 -0.94 -15.34 24.04
N MET A 58 -1.07 -14.11 23.56
CA MET A 58 -0.65 -13.77 22.21
C MET A 58 0.84 -14.14 22.16
N ALA A 59 1.15 -15.22 21.45
CA ALA A 59 2.51 -15.53 21.11
C ALA A 59 3.04 -14.34 20.30
N ALA A 60 3.83 -13.51 20.93
CA ALA A 60 4.64 -12.53 20.24
C ALA A 60 5.50 -13.33 19.26
N VAL A 61 5.21 -13.21 17.98
CA VAL A 61 6.13 -13.63 16.93
C VAL A 61 7.39 -12.83 17.19
N ALA A 62 8.45 -13.52 17.63
CA ALA A 62 9.74 -12.89 17.82
C ALA A 62 10.14 -12.25 16.47
N PRO A 63 10.62 -10.99 16.48
CA PRO A 63 11.09 -10.38 15.24
C PRO A 63 12.18 -11.29 14.67
N ALA A 64 11.99 -11.72 13.42
CA ALA A 64 12.99 -12.48 12.69
C ALA A 64 14.32 -11.71 12.80
N SER A 65 15.39 -12.41 13.16
CA SER A 65 16.75 -11.91 13.30
C SER A 65 17.04 -10.86 12.22
N SER A 66 17.42 -9.65 12.63
CA SER A 66 17.78 -8.53 11.76
C SER A 66 19.14 -8.72 11.07
N ALA A 67 19.39 -9.90 10.51
CA ALA A 67 20.49 -10.07 9.60
C ALA A 67 20.17 -9.25 8.34
N LYS A 68 20.95 -8.19 8.12
CA LYS A 68 20.80 -7.31 6.94
C LYS A 68 20.85 -8.19 5.69
N GLU A 69 19.73 -8.21 4.93
CA GLU A 69 19.65 -9.01 3.71
C GLU A 69 20.72 -8.56 2.72
N VAL A 70 21.52 -9.50 2.21
CA VAL A 70 22.46 -9.23 1.14
C VAL A 70 21.72 -9.29 -0.18
N LEU A 71 21.55 -8.14 -0.80
CA LEU A 71 20.82 -8.02 -2.06
C LEU A 71 21.67 -8.57 -3.22
N PRO A 72 21.09 -9.35 -4.14
CA PRO A 72 21.79 -9.77 -5.35
C PRO A 72 22.12 -8.56 -6.24
N PRO A 73 23.17 -8.63 -7.06
CA PRO A 73 23.47 -7.59 -8.03
C PRO A 73 22.33 -7.42 -9.05
N SER A 74 22.15 -6.19 -9.56
CA SER A 74 21.23 -5.96 -10.67
C SER A 74 21.72 -6.62 -11.95
N LEU A 75 20.81 -7.33 -12.63
CA LEU A 75 21.09 -8.00 -13.89
C LEU A 75 21.01 -7.01 -15.06
N THR A 76 21.97 -7.10 -15.97
CA THR A 76 22.16 -6.22 -17.12
C THR A 76 21.90 -6.95 -18.44
N SER A 77 22.05 -6.26 -19.57
CA SER A 77 21.92 -6.83 -20.92
C SER A 77 22.84 -8.02 -21.17
N SER A 78 23.96 -8.09 -20.47
CA SER A 78 24.94 -9.18 -20.56
C SER A 78 24.69 -10.33 -19.59
N SER A 79 23.71 -10.21 -18.70
CA SER A 79 23.41 -11.21 -17.67
C SER A 79 22.51 -12.33 -18.20
N GLU A 80 22.88 -13.58 -17.89
CA GLU A 80 22.00 -14.72 -18.13
C GLU A 80 20.77 -14.69 -17.22
N PRO A 81 19.64 -15.23 -17.68
CA PRO A 81 18.45 -15.35 -16.84
C PRO A 81 18.68 -16.32 -15.67
N PRO A 82 18.07 -16.08 -14.51
CA PRO A 82 17.95 -17.13 -13.51
C PRO A 82 17.12 -18.30 -14.09
N PRO A 83 17.10 -19.47 -13.45
CA PRO A 83 16.13 -20.50 -13.82
C PRO A 83 14.72 -19.89 -13.78
N LEU A 84 13.99 -19.96 -14.91
CA LEU A 84 12.66 -19.39 -15.05
C LEU A 84 11.60 -20.48 -14.93
N PHE A 85 10.46 -20.17 -14.30
CA PHE A 85 9.29 -21.05 -14.21
C PHE A 85 9.60 -22.44 -13.60
N ASP A 86 10.54 -22.48 -12.64
CA ASP A 86 10.98 -23.69 -11.94
C ASP A 86 10.25 -23.94 -10.61
N GLY A 87 9.15 -23.22 -10.38
CA GLY A 87 8.38 -23.26 -9.13
C GLY A 87 8.88 -22.28 -8.06
N THR A 88 10.03 -21.65 -8.24
CA THR A 88 10.52 -20.61 -7.33
C THR A 88 9.75 -19.32 -7.53
N THR A 89 9.27 -18.72 -6.44
CA THR A 89 8.65 -17.38 -6.50
C THR A 89 9.73 -16.31 -6.56
N ARG A 90 9.67 -15.44 -7.59
CA ARG A 90 10.66 -14.36 -7.83
C ARG A 90 9.97 -13.02 -7.96
N LEU A 91 10.49 -12.05 -7.23
CA LEU A 91 10.11 -10.64 -7.36
C LEU A 91 11.18 -9.89 -8.12
N TYR A 92 10.86 -9.48 -9.35
CA TYR A 92 11.74 -8.68 -10.20
C TYR A 92 11.59 -7.21 -9.84
N VAL A 93 12.69 -6.57 -9.44
CA VAL A 93 12.72 -5.19 -8.93
C VAL A 93 13.87 -4.40 -9.54
N ALA A 94 13.76 -3.08 -9.49
CA ALA A 94 14.93 -2.20 -9.58
C ALA A 94 15.04 -1.47 -8.25
N TYR A 95 16.21 -1.48 -7.63
CA TYR A 95 16.40 -1.00 -6.26
C TYR A 95 16.07 0.48 -6.03
N HIS A 96 16.12 1.29 -7.09
CA HIS A 96 15.75 2.71 -7.05
C HIS A 96 14.31 3.00 -7.47
N CYS A 97 13.53 2.00 -7.91
CA CYS A 97 12.17 2.20 -8.40
C CYS A 97 11.15 2.26 -7.25
N PRO A 98 10.41 3.37 -7.06
CA PRO A 98 9.43 3.49 -5.97
C PRO A 98 8.28 2.50 -6.10
N TYR A 99 7.88 2.16 -7.32
CA TYR A 99 6.84 1.15 -7.55
C TYR A 99 7.31 -0.24 -7.12
N ALA A 100 8.56 -0.62 -7.43
CA ALA A 100 9.13 -1.89 -6.98
C ALA A 100 9.34 -1.93 -5.47
N GLN A 101 9.65 -0.79 -4.85
CA GLN A 101 9.80 -0.67 -3.41
C GLN A 101 8.50 -1.01 -2.66
N ARG A 102 7.32 -0.69 -3.19
CA ARG A 102 6.04 -1.12 -2.62
C ARG A 102 5.98 -2.63 -2.38
N THR A 103 6.27 -3.41 -3.40
CA THR A 103 6.22 -4.88 -3.31
C THR A 103 7.35 -5.46 -2.48
N TRP A 104 8.50 -4.80 -2.47
CA TRP A 104 9.63 -5.20 -1.63
C TRP A 104 9.34 -4.96 -0.14
N ILE A 105 8.80 -3.79 0.24
CA ILE A 105 8.33 -3.51 1.60
C ILE A 105 7.30 -4.56 2.01
N THR A 106 6.31 -4.86 1.14
CA THR A 106 5.29 -5.88 1.40
C THR A 106 5.91 -7.24 1.72
N ARG A 107 6.85 -7.70 0.89
CA ARG A 107 7.58 -8.95 1.10
C ARG A 107 8.28 -8.98 2.45
N ASN A 108 8.98 -7.91 2.79
CA ASN A 108 9.77 -7.82 4.02
C ASN A 108 8.87 -7.72 5.26
N TYR A 109 7.85 -6.86 5.22
CA TYR A 109 6.91 -6.67 6.32
C TYR A 109 6.14 -7.96 6.67
N LYS A 110 5.81 -8.77 5.67
CA LYS A 110 5.18 -10.07 5.87
C LYS A 110 6.15 -11.20 6.22
N GLY A 111 7.46 -10.95 6.30
CA GLY A 111 8.47 -11.95 6.62
C GLY A 111 8.66 -13.01 5.53
N LEU A 112 8.54 -12.63 4.26
CA LEU A 112 8.54 -13.56 3.10
C LEU A 112 9.90 -13.68 2.40
N GLN A 113 11.01 -13.28 3.05
CA GLN A 113 12.35 -13.25 2.44
C GLN A 113 12.80 -14.63 1.95
N ASP A 114 12.44 -15.68 2.64
CA ASP A 114 12.77 -17.05 2.24
C ASP A 114 11.85 -17.61 1.15
N LYS A 115 10.63 -17.08 1.03
CA LYS A 115 9.62 -17.56 0.09
C LYS A 115 9.64 -16.85 -1.25
N ILE A 116 9.97 -15.56 -1.26
CA ILE A 116 10.02 -14.71 -2.45
C ILE A 116 11.45 -14.22 -2.65
N LYS A 117 12.11 -14.72 -3.68
CA LYS A 117 13.48 -14.33 -4.01
C LYS A 117 13.51 -13.05 -4.83
N ILE A 118 14.37 -12.09 -4.47
CA ILE A 118 14.57 -10.87 -5.24
C ILE A 118 15.47 -11.14 -6.45
N VAL A 119 15.07 -10.58 -7.58
CA VAL A 119 15.88 -10.50 -8.81
C VAL A 119 16.01 -9.03 -9.20
N GLY A 120 17.21 -8.46 -9.05
CA GLY A 120 17.48 -7.07 -9.43
C GLY A 120 17.55 -6.93 -10.95
N ILE A 121 16.89 -5.92 -11.52
CA ILE A 121 16.95 -5.56 -12.94
C ILE A 121 17.51 -4.14 -13.07
N ASP A 122 18.55 -3.99 -13.88
CA ASP A 122 19.06 -2.66 -14.25
C ASP A 122 18.12 -2.01 -15.27
N LEU A 123 17.47 -0.89 -14.91
CA LEU A 123 16.56 -0.21 -15.82
C LEU A 123 17.24 0.55 -16.94
N ALA A 124 18.52 0.90 -16.78
CA ALA A 124 19.30 1.59 -17.80
C ALA A 124 19.87 0.60 -18.83
N ASP A 125 20.12 -0.65 -18.40
CA ASP A 125 20.74 -1.69 -19.23
C ASP A 125 20.00 -3.03 -19.05
N ARG A 126 18.70 -3.07 -19.42
CA ARG A 126 17.82 -4.20 -19.16
C ARG A 126 18.18 -5.44 -19.95
N PRO A 127 18.17 -6.64 -19.32
CA PRO A 127 18.36 -7.89 -20.05
C PRO A 127 17.18 -8.17 -21.00
N ALA A 128 17.47 -8.51 -22.26
CA ALA A 128 16.46 -8.76 -23.30
C ALA A 128 15.51 -9.90 -22.92
N TRP A 129 16.04 -10.95 -22.28
CA TRP A 129 15.25 -12.10 -21.82
C TRP A 129 14.14 -11.72 -20.84
N TYR A 130 14.29 -10.62 -20.08
CA TYR A 130 13.25 -10.21 -19.14
C TYR A 130 11.96 -9.85 -19.87
N LYS A 131 12.04 -9.03 -20.93
CA LYS A 131 10.89 -8.70 -21.78
C LYS A 131 10.40 -9.91 -22.57
N GLU A 132 11.31 -10.70 -23.14
CA GLU A 132 10.98 -11.77 -24.07
C GLU A 132 10.37 -13.01 -23.38
N LYS A 133 10.84 -13.32 -22.17
CA LYS A 133 10.53 -14.59 -21.48
C LYS A 133 9.77 -14.44 -20.17
N VAL A 134 9.83 -13.26 -19.52
CA VAL A 134 9.26 -13.07 -18.19
C VAL A 134 8.07 -12.13 -18.23
N TYR A 135 8.27 -10.84 -18.57
CA TYR A 135 7.24 -9.84 -18.51
C TYR A 135 7.25 -8.91 -19.74
N PRO A 136 6.36 -9.12 -20.71
CA PRO A 136 6.33 -8.39 -21.98
C PRO A 136 6.20 -6.88 -21.87
N GLU A 137 5.53 -6.36 -20.82
CA GLU A 137 5.46 -4.93 -20.55
C GLU A 137 6.83 -4.34 -20.18
N ASN A 138 7.81 -5.17 -19.86
CA ASN A 138 9.17 -4.76 -19.53
C ASN A 138 9.24 -3.73 -18.40
N LYS A 139 8.32 -3.81 -17.43
CA LYS A 139 8.24 -2.94 -16.25
C LYS A 139 8.65 -3.70 -15.00
N VAL A 140 9.01 -2.95 -13.96
CA VAL A 140 9.16 -3.45 -12.59
C VAL A 140 8.24 -2.67 -11.65
N PRO A 141 7.69 -3.32 -10.62
CA PRO A 141 7.88 -4.72 -10.23
C PRO A 141 7.11 -5.69 -11.11
N SER A 142 7.59 -6.94 -11.18
CA SER A 142 6.76 -8.08 -11.56
C SER A 142 7.04 -9.26 -10.63
N LEU A 143 6.05 -10.12 -10.45
CA LEU A 143 6.11 -11.30 -9.57
C LEU A 143 5.87 -12.56 -10.40
N GLU A 144 6.87 -13.45 -10.43
CA GLU A 144 6.73 -14.82 -10.91
C GLU A 144 6.27 -15.70 -9.74
N HIS A 145 5.08 -16.29 -9.86
CA HIS A 145 4.53 -17.21 -8.88
C HIS A 145 3.65 -18.24 -9.58
N ASN A 146 3.81 -19.52 -9.23
CA ASN A 146 3.08 -20.64 -9.82
C ASN A 146 3.16 -20.65 -11.35
N ASN A 147 4.33 -20.42 -11.91
CA ASN A 147 4.61 -20.35 -13.36
C ASN A 147 3.78 -19.27 -14.09
N GLN A 148 3.33 -18.27 -13.41
CA GLN A 148 2.66 -17.10 -13.97
C GLN A 148 3.40 -15.83 -13.55
N VAL A 149 3.36 -14.81 -14.38
CA VAL A 149 3.91 -13.50 -14.06
C VAL A 149 2.78 -12.46 -13.97
N LYS A 150 2.82 -11.67 -12.91
CA LYS A 150 1.90 -10.57 -12.65
C LYS A 150 2.71 -9.28 -12.50
N GLY A 151 2.12 -8.16 -12.91
CA GLY A 151 2.66 -6.82 -12.72
C GLY A 151 1.72 -5.92 -11.94
N GLU A 152 1.92 -4.60 -12.06
CA GLU A 152 1.22 -3.52 -11.37
C GLU A 152 1.41 -3.54 -9.84
N SER A 153 2.14 -2.55 -9.34
CA SER A 153 2.68 -2.60 -7.97
C SER A 153 1.62 -2.75 -6.88
N LEU A 154 0.48 -2.02 -6.99
CA LEU A 154 -0.59 -2.09 -5.98
C LEU A 154 -1.38 -3.40 -6.07
N ASP A 155 -1.56 -3.93 -7.28
CA ASP A 155 -2.18 -5.24 -7.45
C ASP A 155 -1.28 -6.35 -6.91
N LEU A 156 0.05 -6.22 -7.06
CA LEU A 156 1.01 -7.14 -6.47
C LEU A 156 1.02 -7.08 -4.94
N VAL A 157 0.90 -5.89 -4.34
CA VAL A 157 0.78 -5.77 -2.88
C VAL A 157 -0.46 -6.51 -2.39
N LYS A 158 -1.63 -6.30 -3.01
CA LYS A 158 -2.87 -7.01 -2.70
C LYS A 158 -2.76 -8.52 -2.95
N TYR A 159 -2.10 -8.91 -4.03
CA TYR A 159 -1.86 -10.32 -4.38
C TYR A 159 -0.98 -11.03 -3.34
N ILE A 160 0.13 -10.40 -2.94
CA ILE A 160 1.03 -10.95 -1.92
C ILE A 160 0.29 -11.05 -0.58
N ASP A 161 -0.49 -10.05 -0.21
CA ASP A 161 -1.26 -10.06 1.03
C ASP A 161 -2.27 -11.23 1.09
N THR A 162 -2.93 -11.52 -0.03
CA THR A 162 -3.97 -12.56 -0.11
C THR A 162 -3.41 -13.98 -0.26
N ASN A 163 -2.28 -14.14 -0.97
CA ASN A 163 -1.77 -15.47 -1.38
C ASN A 163 -0.60 -15.98 -0.53
N PHE A 164 -0.05 -15.15 0.35
CA PHE A 164 1.03 -15.53 1.26
C PHE A 164 0.65 -15.25 2.70
N GLU A 165 1.15 -16.09 3.60
CA GLU A 165 0.97 -15.91 5.04
C GLU A 165 1.68 -14.66 5.57
N GLY A 166 1.46 -14.33 6.82
CA GLY A 166 2.07 -13.21 7.52
C GLY A 166 1.02 -12.19 7.97
N VAL A 167 1.48 -11.03 8.41
CA VAL A 167 0.62 -9.96 8.91
C VAL A 167 -0.31 -9.46 7.79
N ALA A 168 -1.62 -9.35 8.08
CA ALA A 168 -2.58 -8.75 7.16
C ALA A 168 -2.29 -7.25 6.99
N LEU A 169 -2.36 -6.76 5.75
CA LEU A 169 -2.06 -5.37 5.41
C LEU A 169 -3.27 -4.44 5.53
N LEU A 170 -4.48 -5.00 5.71
CA LEU A 170 -5.68 -4.21 5.96
C LEU A 170 -6.36 -4.69 7.25
N PRO A 171 -6.83 -3.77 8.11
CA PRO A 171 -7.63 -4.12 9.28
C PRO A 171 -9.00 -4.66 8.86
N ASP A 172 -9.69 -5.36 9.77
CA ASP A 172 -11.05 -5.87 9.49
C ASP A 172 -12.15 -4.80 9.58
N ASP A 173 -11.82 -3.62 10.07
CA ASP A 173 -12.73 -2.48 10.18
C ASP A 173 -13.20 -1.99 8.81
N SER A 174 -14.52 -1.90 8.62
CA SER A 174 -15.14 -1.53 7.33
C SER A 174 -14.91 -0.08 6.93
N GLU A 175 -14.87 0.84 7.90
CA GLU A 175 -14.59 2.27 7.62
C GLU A 175 -13.15 2.45 7.18
N LYS A 176 -12.21 1.80 7.86
CA LYS A 176 -10.79 1.82 7.47
C LYS A 176 -10.56 1.17 6.10
N LYS A 177 -11.27 0.09 5.78
CA LYS A 177 -11.20 -0.54 4.44
C LYS A 177 -11.69 0.39 3.33
N GLN A 178 -12.84 1.03 3.54
CA GLN A 178 -13.35 2.00 2.56
C GLN A 178 -12.38 3.17 2.37
N PHE A 179 -11.87 3.72 3.46
CA PHE A 179 -10.90 4.81 3.40
C PHE A 179 -9.59 4.39 2.73
N ALA A 180 -9.13 3.15 2.94
CA ALA A 180 -7.98 2.60 2.24
C ALA A 180 -8.17 2.59 0.72
N GLU A 181 -9.33 2.15 0.22
CA GLU A 181 -9.62 2.15 -1.22
C GLU A 181 -9.67 3.58 -1.80
N GLU A 182 -10.19 4.56 -1.08
CA GLU A 182 -10.16 5.97 -1.47
C GLU A 182 -8.73 6.47 -1.62
N LEU A 183 -7.86 6.18 -0.64
CA LEU A 183 -6.46 6.58 -0.66
C LEU A 183 -5.66 5.85 -1.75
N ILE A 184 -5.88 4.57 -1.95
CA ILE A 184 -5.24 3.81 -3.03
C ILE A 184 -5.61 4.39 -4.40
N THR A 185 -6.87 4.74 -4.60
CA THR A 185 -7.34 5.38 -5.84
C THR A 185 -6.70 6.76 -6.05
N TYR A 186 -6.40 7.48 -4.98
CA TYR A 186 -5.81 8.81 -5.04
C TYR A 186 -4.30 8.81 -5.32
N THR A 187 -3.59 7.68 -5.19
CA THR A 187 -2.11 7.64 -5.30
C THR A 187 -1.58 8.21 -6.60
N ASP A 188 -2.24 7.96 -7.72
CA ASP A 188 -1.76 8.44 -9.03
C ASP A 188 -1.92 9.95 -9.15
N ALA A 189 -3.05 10.51 -8.70
CA ALA A 189 -3.29 11.95 -8.69
C ALA A 189 -2.29 12.67 -7.76
N PHE A 190 -2.02 12.11 -6.57
CA PHE A 190 -1.00 12.60 -5.65
C PHE A 190 0.39 12.64 -6.31
N ASN A 191 0.83 11.52 -6.86
CA ASN A 191 2.13 11.42 -7.51
C ASN A 191 2.25 12.38 -8.69
N GLN A 192 1.22 12.49 -9.52
CA GLN A 192 1.20 13.40 -10.66
C GLN A 192 1.33 14.87 -10.23
N ALA A 193 0.59 15.30 -9.21
CA ALA A 193 0.65 16.68 -8.71
C ALA A 193 2.07 17.05 -8.25
N LEU A 194 2.70 16.16 -7.45
CA LEU A 194 4.02 16.41 -6.90
C LEU A 194 5.12 16.35 -7.98
N TYR A 195 5.12 15.32 -8.84
CA TYR A 195 6.10 15.22 -9.92
C TYR A 195 6.01 16.39 -10.92
N SER A 196 4.79 16.80 -11.29
CA SER A 196 4.59 17.94 -12.18
C SER A 196 5.17 19.23 -11.59
N SER A 197 4.98 19.44 -10.28
CA SER A 197 5.56 20.59 -9.57
C SER A 197 7.09 20.54 -9.52
N ILE A 198 7.69 19.35 -9.27
CA ILE A 198 9.16 19.20 -9.21
C ILE A 198 9.81 19.52 -10.56
N VAL A 199 9.26 19.03 -11.67
CA VAL A 199 9.84 19.22 -13.01
C VAL A 199 9.55 20.58 -13.61
N SER A 200 8.60 21.35 -13.09
CA SER A 200 8.33 22.72 -13.52
C SER A 200 9.52 23.62 -13.17
N LYS A 201 9.67 24.74 -13.88
CA LYS A 201 10.67 25.77 -13.53
C LYS A 201 10.14 26.78 -12.52
N GLU A 202 8.86 26.75 -12.23
CA GLU A 202 8.16 27.64 -11.33
C GLU A 202 8.33 27.20 -9.86
N ASP A 203 7.83 27.99 -8.94
CA ASP A 203 7.71 27.63 -7.53
C ASP A 203 6.81 26.41 -7.35
N VAL A 204 6.68 25.95 -6.10
CA VAL A 204 5.80 24.81 -5.78
C VAL A 204 4.36 25.15 -6.17
N SER A 205 3.76 24.30 -7.00
CA SER A 205 2.41 24.53 -7.53
C SER A 205 1.33 24.42 -6.44
N ALA A 206 0.21 25.12 -6.63
CA ALA A 206 -0.93 25.05 -5.72
C ALA A 206 -1.50 23.63 -5.62
N GLU A 207 -1.48 22.85 -6.71
CA GLU A 207 -1.93 21.47 -6.76
C GLU A 207 -1.05 20.57 -5.90
N ALA A 208 0.29 20.78 -5.91
CA ALA A 208 1.20 20.02 -5.04
C ALA A 208 0.99 20.35 -3.56
N VAL A 209 0.79 21.64 -3.24
CA VAL A 209 0.46 22.08 -1.87
C VAL A 209 -0.85 21.45 -1.42
N ALA A 210 -1.91 21.51 -2.23
CA ALA A 210 -3.21 20.92 -1.92
C ALA A 210 -3.13 19.38 -1.75
N ALA A 211 -2.31 18.70 -2.55
CA ALA A 211 -2.08 17.27 -2.41
C ALA A 211 -1.38 16.91 -1.09
N LEU A 212 -0.39 17.72 -0.67
CA LEU A 212 0.27 17.54 0.63
C LEU A 212 -0.67 17.84 1.81
N ASP A 213 -1.51 18.89 1.70
CA ASP A 213 -2.49 19.23 2.73
C ASP A 213 -3.59 18.14 2.86
N LYS A 214 -3.95 17.52 1.74
CA LYS A 214 -4.86 16.35 1.78
C LYS A 214 -4.22 15.18 2.53
N ILE A 215 -2.96 14.83 2.26
CA ILE A 215 -2.26 13.76 2.98
C ILE A 215 -2.16 14.07 4.47
N GLU A 216 -1.89 15.32 4.84
CA GLU A 216 -1.90 15.76 6.24
C GLU A 216 -3.26 15.49 6.90
N ALA A 217 -4.36 15.89 6.23
CA ALA A 217 -5.71 15.67 6.73
C ALA A 217 -6.08 14.18 6.81
N ASP A 218 -5.65 13.39 5.82
CA ASP A 218 -5.90 11.94 5.78
C ASP A 218 -5.16 11.19 6.89
N LEU A 219 -3.93 11.59 7.23
CA LEU A 219 -3.16 11.06 8.35
C LEU A 219 -3.77 11.45 9.71
N ALA A 220 -4.50 12.55 9.78
CA ALA A 220 -5.18 13.00 11.00
C ALA A 220 -6.52 12.29 11.26
N LYS A 221 -7.04 11.52 10.29
CA LYS A 221 -8.39 10.95 10.36
C LYS A 221 -8.55 9.93 11.50
N PHE A 222 -7.58 9.06 11.69
CA PHE A 222 -7.56 8.06 12.76
C PHE A 222 -6.47 8.39 13.77
N ASN A 223 -6.86 8.64 15.04
CA ASN A 223 -5.94 9.09 16.09
C ASN A 223 -5.26 7.94 16.85
N ASP A 224 -5.29 6.72 16.34
CA ASP A 224 -4.77 5.52 16.99
C ASP A 224 -3.33 5.13 16.54
N GLY A 225 -2.65 6.04 15.83
CA GLY A 225 -1.24 5.84 15.44
C GLY A 225 -0.75 6.89 14.43
N PRO A 226 0.52 6.79 14.00
CA PRO A 226 1.12 7.72 13.06
C PRO A 226 0.83 7.38 11.58
N PHE A 227 0.15 6.27 11.31
CA PHE A 227 -0.11 5.74 9.99
C PHE A 227 -1.53 6.06 9.51
N PHE A 228 -1.81 5.98 8.21
CA PHE A 228 -3.11 6.33 7.62
C PHE A 228 -4.30 5.62 8.25
N LEU A 229 -4.12 4.36 8.65
CA LEU A 229 -5.17 3.56 9.29
C LEU A 229 -4.88 3.30 10.78
N GLY A 230 -3.99 4.09 11.38
CA GLY A 230 -3.52 3.94 12.76
C GLY A 230 -2.40 2.91 12.91
N GLN A 231 -2.42 1.84 12.14
CA GLN A 231 -1.38 0.82 12.06
C GLN A 231 -0.78 0.78 10.65
N PHE A 232 0.49 0.38 10.54
CA PHE A 232 1.15 0.22 9.25
C PHE A 232 0.36 -0.74 8.36
N SER A 233 0.08 -0.34 7.15
CA SER A 233 -0.90 -0.97 6.27
C SER A 233 -0.51 -0.90 4.79
N LEU A 234 -1.34 -1.48 3.94
CA LEU A 234 -1.24 -1.37 2.48
C LEU A 234 -1.22 0.11 2.01
N VAL A 235 -1.94 1.00 2.71
CA VAL A 235 -1.96 2.43 2.35
C VAL A 235 -0.59 3.05 2.56
N ASP A 236 0.03 2.80 3.72
CA ASP A 236 1.37 3.32 4.01
C ASP A 236 2.38 2.81 2.98
N ILE A 237 2.33 1.52 2.65
CA ILE A 237 3.17 0.92 1.60
C ILE A 237 2.98 1.63 0.25
N ALA A 238 1.76 2.05 -0.07
CA ALA A 238 1.47 2.75 -1.32
C ALA A 238 2.12 4.14 -1.41
N TYR A 239 2.25 4.84 -0.28
CA TYR A 239 2.71 6.23 -0.23
C TYR A 239 4.18 6.39 0.17
N VAL A 240 4.69 5.58 1.11
CA VAL A 240 6.05 5.70 1.67
C VAL A 240 7.13 5.89 0.60
N PRO A 241 7.25 5.04 -0.45
CA PRO A 241 8.33 5.17 -1.41
C PRO A 241 8.35 6.50 -2.17
N PHE A 242 7.20 7.14 -2.28
CA PHE A 242 7.04 8.42 -2.97
C PHE A 242 7.26 9.59 -2.03
N ILE A 243 6.68 9.58 -0.83
CA ILE A 243 6.83 10.63 0.18
C ILE A 243 8.31 10.81 0.55
N GLU A 244 9.07 9.72 0.75
CA GLU A 244 10.51 9.79 1.02
C GLU A 244 11.26 10.54 -0.10
N ARG A 245 10.96 10.22 -1.36
CA ARG A 245 11.59 10.89 -2.52
C ARG A 245 11.15 12.33 -2.66
N PHE A 246 9.87 12.60 -2.44
CA PHE A 246 9.35 13.96 -2.50
C PHE A 246 9.94 14.85 -1.42
N GLN A 247 10.15 14.34 -0.20
CA GLN A 247 10.83 15.09 0.85
C GLN A 247 12.20 15.59 0.37
N ILE A 248 13.00 14.70 -0.22
CA ILE A 248 14.32 15.03 -0.74
C ILE A 248 14.22 15.99 -1.93
N PHE A 249 13.39 15.67 -2.93
CA PHE A 249 13.29 16.46 -4.15
C PHE A 249 12.76 17.88 -3.92
N PHE A 250 11.75 18.03 -3.09
CA PHE A 250 11.23 19.36 -2.76
C PHE A 250 12.24 20.17 -1.94
N SER A 251 12.94 19.55 -0.99
CA SER A 251 14.00 20.20 -0.24
C SER A 251 15.15 20.65 -1.16
N ASP A 252 15.65 19.74 -2.02
CA ASP A 252 16.86 20.00 -2.81
C ASP A 252 16.60 20.86 -4.03
N ILE A 253 15.49 20.65 -4.74
CA ILE A 253 15.20 21.32 -6.02
C ILE A 253 14.40 22.60 -5.80
N LYS A 254 13.36 22.55 -4.93
CA LYS A 254 12.43 23.66 -4.72
C LYS A 254 12.72 24.48 -3.47
N LYS A 255 13.67 24.05 -2.61
CA LYS A 255 13.93 24.65 -1.31
C LYS A 255 12.65 24.75 -0.44
N TYR A 256 11.79 23.76 -0.57
CA TYR A 256 10.49 23.68 0.07
C TYR A 256 10.43 22.49 1.02
N ASP A 257 10.10 22.78 2.27
CA ASP A 257 9.88 21.75 3.30
C ASP A 257 8.42 21.28 3.23
N ILE A 258 8.23 20.02 2.80
CA ILE A 258 6.89 19.42 2.67
C ILE A 258 6.20 19.21 4.01
N THR A 259 6.94 19.21 5.13
CA THR A 259 6.42 18.99 6.48
C THR A 259 6.01 20.29 7.17
N LYS A 260 6.43 21.45 6.64
CA LYS A 260 6.14 22.74 7.26
C LYS A 260 4.64 23.00 7.35
N GLY A 261 4.13 23.10 8.58
CA GLY A 261 2.70 23.27 8.85
C GLY A 261 1.89 21.96 8.75
N ARG A 262 2.56 20.78 8.64
CA ARG A 262 1.94 19.46 8.50
C ARG A 262 2.49 18.49 9.55
N PRO A 263 2.04 18.60 10.82
CA PRO A 263 2.60 17.82 11.92
C PRO A 263 2.34 16.30 11.82
N TYR A 264 1.22 15.86 11.22
CA TYR A 264 0.96 14.43 11.01
C TYR A 264 1.87 13.86 9.92
N LEU A 265 2.09 14.57 8.83
CA LEU A 265 3.04 14.18 7.79
C LEU A 265 4.49 14.15 8.32
N GLN A 266 4.86 15.12 9.14
CA GLN A 266 6.17 15.14 9.81
C GLN A 266 6.33 13.88 10.67
N LYS A 267 5.37 13.58 11.54
CA LYS A 267 5.41 12.41 12.41
C LYS A 267 5.43 11.09 11.62
N PHE A 268 4.67 11.00 10.53
CA PHE A 268 4.67 9.87 9.63
C PHE A 268 6.08 9.61 9.05
N ILE A 269 6.73 10.63 8.53
CA ILE A 269 8.09 10.55 7.97
C ILE A 269 9.10 10.18 9.06
N GLU A 270 9.03 10.78 10.25
CA GLU A 270 9.92 10.48 11.38
C GLU A 270 9.85 9.01 11.79
N VAL A 271 8.65 8.42 11.83
CA VAL A 271 8.49 7.01 12.22
C VAL A 271 9.07 6.09 11.16
N ILE A 272 8.80 6.35 9.88
CA ILE A 272 9.35 5.54 8.79
C ILE A 272 10.87 5.56 8.76
N GLN A 273 11.48 6.73 8.96
CA GLN A 273 12.95 6.87 8.95
C GLN A 273 13.62 6.29 10.20
N ASN A 274 12.90 6.11 11.30
CA ASN A 274 13.44 5.56 12.56
C ASN A 274 13.22 4.05 12.72
N ASP A 275 12.42 3.44 11.86
CA ASP A 275 12.10 1.99 11.91
C ASP A 275 13.27 1.11 11.42
N ASP A 276 14.38 1.70 10.99
CA ASP A 276 15.65 1.03 10.65
C ASP A 276 16.46 0.57 11.89
N LYS A 277 15.86 0.57 13.09
CA LYS A 277 16.43 0.03 14.32
C LYS A 277 15.72 -1.24 14.74
#